data_26da618f8bc163646ef20ff5da39d63a
#
_entry.id   26da618f8bc163646ef20ff5da39d63a
#
_cell.length_a   1.000
_cell.length_b   1.000
_cell.length_c   1.000
_cell.angle_alpha   90.00
_cell.angle_beta   90.00
_cell.angle_gamma   90.00
#
_symmetry.space_group_name_H-M   'P 1'
#
loop_
_entity.id
_entity.type
_entity.pdbx_description
1 polymer ?
#
loop_
_entity_poly.entity_id
_entity_poly.type
_entity_poly.pdbx_seq_one_letter_code
_entity_poly.pdbx_strand_id
1 'polypeptide(L)'
;TICLSVSVGCYLSCDMCATAQIPKKLVRNLSVSEITSQIILCKEYLKDWKTSDKLIKTQVIMGQGESGYNLDHLKTYIEIAKHNSALDYGRTRITVSSVGLCSKKDDLSVIEWIGKNIDTYLAISLHSSINSQRDKLMPINKKFSIDSLIPELKKYYEITKLPIFIEYIALEDNLSEEHAKALVSIMKKVPS
;
A
#
# COMPACT_ATOMS: atom_id res chain seq x y z
N THR A 1 15.47 -3.86 1.62
CA THR A 1 14.06 -3.48 1.85
C THR A 1 13.54 -4.14 3.11
N ILE A 2 12.72 -3.44 3.89
CA ILE A 2 11.92 -4.00 4.97
C ILE A 2 10.43 -3.93 4.60
N CYS A 3 9.67 -4.99 4.92
CA CYS A 3 8.22 -5.03 4.77
C CYS A 3 7.56 -4.86 6.15
N LEU A 4 6.70 -3.85 6.29
CA LEU A 4 6.06 -3.48 7.55
C LEU A 4 4.57 -3.75 7.53
N SER A 5 4.05 -4.24 8.64
CA SER A 5 2.62 -4.45 8.87
C SER A 5 1.97 -3.23 9.53
N VAL A 6 0.67 -3.04 9.29
CA VAL A 6 -0.14 -1.96 9.89
C VAL A 6 -1.26 -2.47 10.79
N SER A 7 -1.50 -3.78 10.81
CA SER A 7 -2.50 -4.39 11.68
C SER A 7 -2.13 -5.82 12.05
N VAL A 8 -2.82 -6.38 13.02
CA VAL A 8 -2.87 -7.81 13.30
C VAL A 8 -4.12 -8.36 12.64
N GLY A 9 -3.96 -9.14 11.57
CA GLY A 9 -5.05 -9.53 10.69
C GLY A 9 -5.38 -8.46 9.63
N CYS A 10 -6.47 -8.65 8.91
CA CYS A 10 -6.97 -7.70 7.90
C CYS A 10 -8.49 -7.80 7.80
N TYR A 11 -9.17 -6.68 7.54
CA TYR A 11 -10.62 -6.66 7.26
C TYR A 11 -10.99 -7.28 5.91
N LEU A 12 -10.04 -7.27 4.98
CA LEU A 12 -10.26 -7.69 3.62
C LEU A 12 -10.18 -9.21 3.51
N SER A 13 -10.95 -9.77 2.59
CA SER A 13 -10.99 -11.20 2.31
C SER A 13 -10.47 -11.46 0.90
N CYS A 14 -9.23 -10.97 0.61
CA CYS A 14 -8.59 -11.24 -0.67
C CYS A 14 -8.23 -12.72 -0.76
N ASP A 15 -8.73 -13.40 -1.80
CA ASP A 15 -8.64 -14.87 -1.94
C ASP A 15 -7.19 -15.37 -1.97
N MET A 16 -6.29 -14.62 -2.65
CA MET A 16 -4.87 -14.95 -2.76
C MET A 16 -4.05 -14.61 -1.50
N CYS A 17 -4.63 -13.99 -0.49
CA CYS A 17 -3.87 -13.47 0.66
C CYS A 17 -3.86 -14.46 1.83
N ALA A 18 -2.65 -14.86 2.29
CA ALA A 18 -2.51 -15.74 3.44
C ALA A 18 -3.15 -15.18 4.72
N THR A 19 -3.19 -13.86 4.91
CA THR A 19 -3.85 -13.22 6.06
C THR A 19 -5.37 -13.47 6.04
N ALA A 20 -6.00 -13.57 4.86
CA ALA A 20 -7.41 -13.86 4.75
C ALA A 20 -7.79 -15.29 5.17
N GLN A 21 -6.82 -16.21 5.20
CA GLN A 21 -6.98 -17.60 5.65
C GLN A 21 -6.98 -17.71 7.18
N ILE A 22 -6.60 -16.66 7.90
CA ILE A 22 -6.58 -16.66 9.38
C ILE A 22 -8.03 -16.60 9.90
N PRO A 23 -8.43 -17.46 10.88
CA PRO A 23 -9.83 -17.52 11.37
C PRO A 23 -10.35 -16.19 11.93
N LYS A 24 -9.49 -15.38 12.54
CA LYS A 24 -9.82 -14.02 13.00
C LYS A 24 -9.32 -13.01 11.96
N LYS A 25 -10.25 -12.42 11.19
CA LYS A 25 -9.93 -11.48 10.11
C LYS A 25 -9.09 -10.31 10.56
N LEU A 26 -9.63 -9.41 11.40
CA LEU A 26 -8.89 -8.33 12.02
C LEU A 26 -8.98 -8.46 13.53
N VAL A 27 -7.83 -8.42 14.19
CA VAL A 27 -7.74 -8.32 15.66
C VAL A 27 -7.74 -6.85 16.06
N ARG A 28 -6.80 -6.07 15.50
CA ARG A 28 -6.66 -4.62 15.73
C ARG A 28 -5.66 -3.98 14.78
N ASN A 29 -5.73 -2.68 14.66
CA ASN A 29 -4.67 -1.89 14.06
C ASN A 29 -3.43 -1.86 14.96
N LEU A 30 -2.25 -1.72 14.36
CA LEU A 30 -1.00 -1.47 15.10
C LEU A 30 -0.91 0.00 15.48
N SER A 31 -0.38 0.27 16.66
CA SER A 31 -0.02 1.62 17.11
C SER A 31 1.24 2.12 16.39
N VAL A 32 1.53 3.41 16.50
CA VAL A 32 2.75 4.02 15.97
C VAL A 32 4.00 3.32 16.49
N SER A 33 4.05 3.03 17.79
CA SER A 33 5.18 2.35 18.43
C SER A 33 5.39 0.94 17.87
N GLU A 34 4.32 0.19 17.63
CA GLU A 34 4.40 -1.16 17.08
C GLU A 34 4.86 -1.16 15.62
N ILE A 35 4.39 -0.21 14.79
CA ILE A 35 4.88 -0.06 13.42
C ILE A 35 6.37 0.31 13.43
N THR A 36 6.76 1.27 14.28
CA THR A 36 8.16 1.70 14.44
C THR A 36 9.06 0.58 14.96
N SER A 37 8.57 -0.21 15.92
CA SER A 37 9.36 -1.30 16.50
C SER A 37 9.79 -2.34 15.49
N GLN A 38 9.01 -2.58 14.44
CA GLN A 38 9.37 -3.56 13.40
C GLN A 38 10.72 -3.17 12.74
N ILE A 39 10.87 -1.90 12.35
CA ILE A 39 12.13 -1.46 11.72
C ILE A 39 13.25 -1.35 12.75
N ILE A 40 12.99 -0.88 13.96
CA ILE A 40 14.00 -0.76 15.02
C ILE A 40 14.59 -2.14 15.33
N LEU A 41 13.77 -3.17 15.51
CA LEU A 41 14.22 -4.54 15.78
C LEU A 41 15.05 -5.10 14.61
N CYS A 42 14.65 -4.84 13.37
CA CYS A 42 15.43 -5.25 12.21
C CYS A 42 16.78 -4.51 12.13
N LYS A 43 16.80 -3.21 12.40
CA LYS A 43 18.05 -2.42 12.43
C LYS A 43 18.96 -2.89 13.55
N GLU A 44 18.42 -3.20 14.72
CA GLU A 44 19.20 -3.73 15.84
C GLU A 44 19.78 -5.10 15.50
N TYR A 45 18.98 -6.00 14.94
CA TYR A 45 19.44 -7.32 14.51
C TYR A 45 20.58 -7.25 13.48
N LEU A 46 20.44 -6.35 12.50
CA LEU A 46 21.40 -6.15 11.42
C LEU A 46 22.58 -5.23 11.82
N LYS A 47 22.54 -4.62 13.00
CA LYS A 47 23.48 -3.56 13.43
C LYS A 47 23.51 -2.39 12.44
N ASP A 48 22.37 -2.04 11.84
CA ASP A 48 22.20 -1.05 10.77
C ASP A 48 21.90 0.35 11.32
N TRP A 49 22.81 0.90 12.14
CA TRP A 49 22.65 2.24 12.73
C TRP A 49 23.47 3.34 12.04
N LYS A 50 24.21 3.00 10.98
CA LYS A 50 24.94 3.97 10.19
C LYS A 50 23.99 4.79 9.31
N THR A 51 24.22 6.09 9.23
CA THR A 51 23.43 7.00 8.39
C THR A 51 23.85 6.97 6.92
N SER A 52 25.13 6.76 6.64
CA SER A 52 25.72 6.87 5.30
C SER A 52 25.64 5.62 4.44
N ASP A 53 25.52 4.43 5.03
CA ASP A 53 25.45 3.16 4.30
C ASP A 53 24.47 2.21 4.96
N LYS A 54 23.17 2.58 4.91
CA LYS A 54 22.06 1.81 5.46
C LYS A 54 21.92 0.49 4.73
N LEU A 55 21.84 -0.63 5.45
CA LEU A 55 21.49 -1.95 4.90
C LEU A 55 20.00 -2.01 4.52
N ILE A 56 19.14 -1.44 5.37
CA ILE A 56 17.72 -1.26 5.06
C ILE A 56 17.55 0.05 4.29
N LYS A 57 17.59 -0.02 2.96
CA LYS A 57 17.55 1.17 2.07
C LYS A 57 16.15 1.66 1.77
N THR A 58 15.15 0.79 1.84
CA THR A 58 13.75 1.09 1.49
C THR A 58 12.79 0.40 2.44
N GLN A 59 11.62 0.99 2.58
CA GLN A 59 10.53 0.48 3.39
C GLN A 59 9.28 0.31 2.51
N VAL A 60 8.60 -0.81 2.65
CA VAL A 60 7.31 -1.04 2.00
C VAL A 60 6.27 -1.38 3.08
N ILE A 61 5.13 -0.70 3.03
CA ILE A 61 4.00 -0.96 3.91
C ILE A 61 3.09 -1.97 3.21
N MET A 62 3.58 -3.20 3.13
CA MET A 62 2.98 -4.30 2.34
C MET A 62 2.84 -5.58 3.17
N GLY A 63 3.02 -5.47 4.48
CA GLY A 63 2.84 -6.58 5.41
C GLY A 63 1.36 -6.85 5.68
N GLN A 64 1.05 -7.20 6.91
CA GLN A 64 -0.32 -7.53 7.29
C GLN A 64 -1.18 -6.26 7.43
N GLY A 65 -2.38 -6.28 6.84
CA GLY A 65 -3.37 -5.20 6.93
C GLY A 65 -3.52 -4.37 5.66
N GLU A 66 -4.52 -3.48 5.69
CA GLU A 66 -4.75 -2.47 4.65
C GLU A 66 -4.44 -1.09 5.21
N SER A 67 -3.53 -0.37 4.55
CA SER A 67 -3.05 0.93 5.00
C SER A 67 -4.17 1.95 5.21
N GLY A 68 -5.18 1.92 4.36
CA GLY A 68 -6.32 2.83 4.42
C GLY A 68 -7.20 2.70 5.67
N TYR A 69 -7.04 1.63 6.46
CA TYR A 69 -7.75 1.46 7.74
C TYR A 69 -6.92 1.87 8.97
N ASN A 70 -5.65 2.29 8.78
CA ASN A 70 -4.79 2.74 9.88
C ASN A 70 -4.03 4.03 9.55
N LEU A 71 -4.70 4.96 8.87
CA LEU A 71 -4.06 6.15 8.28
C LEU A 71 -3.38 7.07 9.30
N ASP A 72 -4.00 7.30 10.47
CA ASP A 72 -3.45 8.24 11.47
C ASP A 72 -2.14 7.73 12.08
N HIS A 73 -2.11 6.46 12.49
CA HIS A 73 -0.88 5.87 12.99
C HIS A 73 0.18 5.73 11.89
N LEU A 74 -0.24 5.41 10.67
CA LEU A 74 0.66 5.32 9.53
C LEU A 74 1.27 6.68 9.20
N LYS A 75 0.48 7.77 9.20
CA LYS A 75 0.98 9.14 9.01
C LYS A 75 2.06 9.47 10.02
N THR A 76 1.77 9.31 11.30
CA THR A 76 2.73 9.60 12.37
C THR A 76 3.99 8.74 12.24
N TYR A 77 3.85 7.45 11.90
CA TYR A 77 5.00 6.61 11.61
C TYR A 77 5.85 7.16 10.43
N ILE A 78 5.22 7.56 9.33
CA ILE A 78 5.92 8.09 8.17
C ILE A 78 6.64 9.42 8.49
N GLU A 79 6.05 10.26 9.34
CA GLU A 79 6.70 11.48 9.85
C GLU A 79 7.99 11.12 10.61
N ILE A 80 7.94 10.13 11.51
CA ILE A 80 9.11 9.61 12.21
C ILE A 80 10.14 9.02 11.23
N ALA A 81 9.66 8.23 10.25
CA ALA A 81 10.53 7.60 9.27
C ALA A 81 11.27 8.62 8.39
N LYS A 82 10.63 9.74 8.07
CA LYS A 82 11.21 10.82 7.23
C LYS A 82 12.06 11.80 8.02
N HIS A 83 11.91 11.85 9.34
CA HIS A 83 12.61 12.85 10.16
C HIS A 83 14.11 12.58 10.23
N ASN A 84 14.93 13.60 9.94
CA ASN A 84 16.39 13.51 9.85
C ASN A 84 17.08 13.10 11.17
N SER A 85 16.49 13.48 12.31
CA SER A 85 17.00 13.08 13.65
C SER A 85 16.42 11.74 14.14
N ALA A 86 15.66 11.02 13.29
CA ALA A 86 15.09 9.72 13.63
C ALA A 86 15.58 8.66 12.63
N LEU A 87 14.72 8.20 11.70
CA LEU A 87 15.10 7.13 10.77
C LEU A 87 15.71 7.65 9.46
N ASP A 88 15.45 8.90 9.11
CA ASP A 88 16.04 9.62 7.97
C ASP A 88 15.89 8.89 6.62
N TYR A 89 14.66 8.54 6.27
CA TYR A 89 14.31 8.02 4.96
C TYR A 89 13.66 9.10 4.09
N GLY A 90 14.17 9.32 2.89
CA GLY A 90 13.53 10.19 1.91
C GLY A 90 12.17 9.64 1.47
N ARG A 91 11.26 10.52 1.03
CA ARG A 91 9.90 10.16 0.59
C ARG A 91 9.86 9.07 -0.50
N THR A 92 10.88 9.00 -1.34
CA THR A 92 11.05 8.00 -2.41
C THR A 92 11.69 6.68 -1.94
N ARG A 93 11.95 6.56 -0.63
CA ARG A 93 12.44 5.33 -0.01
C ARG A 93 11.36 4.59 0.78
N ILE A 94 10.14 5.12 0.75
CA ILE A 94 8.98 4.54 1.43
C ILE A 94 7.86 4.37 0.41
N THR A 95 7.26 3.18 0.40
CA THR A 95 6.10 2.87 -0.44
C THR A 95 4.94 2.42 0.45
N VAL A 96 3.83 3.11 0.37
CA VAL A 96 2.57 2.70 0.99
C VAL A 96 1.77 1.88 -0.01
N SER A 97 1.29 0.72 0.39
CA SER A 97 0.42 -0.12 -0.45
C SER A 97 -1.03 -0.04 0.00
N SER A 98 -1.94 -0.10 -0.95
CA SER A 98 -3.38 -0.16 -0.74
C SER A 98 -4.07 -0.97 -1.82
N VAL A 99 -5.20 -1.57 -1.48
CA VAL A 99 -6.12 -2.20 -2.46
C VAL A 99 -6.89 -1.17 -3.30
N GLY A 100 -6.72 0.11 -3.03
CA GLY A 100 -7.45 1.18 -3.70
C GLY A 100 -8.78 1.53 -3.04
N LEU A 101 -8.76 1.81 -1.74
CA LEU A 101 -9.96 2.28 -1.04
C LEU A 101 -10.32 3.70 -1.51
N CYS A 102 -11.51 3.86 -2.09
CA CYS A 102 -12.08 5.15 -2.46
C CYS A 102 -13.07 5.68 -1.41
N SER A 103 -13.08 5.10 -0.20
CA SER A 103 -13.84 5.64 0.93
C SER A 103 -13.28 6.99 1.36
N LYS A 104 -14.11 7.80 2.04
CA LYS A 104 -13.69 9.13 2.47
C LYS A 104 -13.09 9.15 3.87
N LYS A 105 -12.06 9.98 4.05
CA LYS A 105 -11.52 10.44 5.31
C LYS A 105 -11.28 11.96 5.20
N ASP A 106 -11.82 12.74 6.12
CA ASP A 106 -11.69 14.21 6.13
C ASP A 106 -12.09 14.84 4.77
N ASP A 107 -13.25 14.41 4.22
CA ASP A 107 -13.79 14.77 2.91
C ASP A 107 -12.96 14.38 1.67
N LEU A 108 -11.79 13.80 1.83
CA LEU A 108 -10.94 13.29 0.77
C LEU A 108 -11.14 11.78 0.59
N SER A 109 -10.92 11.24 -0.61
CA SER A 109 -10.75 9.80 -0.74
C SER A 109 -9.51 9.33 0.02
N VAL A 110 -9.46 8.07 0.44
CA VAL A 110 -8.27 7.52 1.12
C VAL A 110 -7.00 7.72 0.27
N ILE A 111 -7.09 7.53 -1.04
CA ILE A 111 -5.95 7.70 -1.95
C ILE A 111 -5.50 9.17 -2.01
N GLU A 112 -6.44 10.10 -2.14
CA GLU A 112 -6.15 11.53 -2.13
C GLU A 112 -5.58 11.97 -0.77
N TRP A 113 -6.14 11.44 0.33
CA TRP A 113 -5.66 11.71 1.69
C TRP A 113 -4.21 11.24 1.89
N ILE A 114 -3.86 10.04 1.39
CA ILE A 114 -2.48 9.53 1.41
C ILE A 114 -1.56 10.50 0.67
N GLY A 115 -1.94 10.95 -0.52
CA GLY A 115 -1.14 11.92 -1.28
C GLY A 115 -0.88 13.22 -0.53
N LYS A 116 -1.91 13.80 0.09
CA LYS A 116 -1.80 15.08 0.80
C LYS A 116 -1.07 15.00 2.15
N ASN A 117 -1.24 13.89 2.88
CA ASN A 117 -0.79 13.82 4.27
C ASN A 117 0.44 12.93 4.48
N ILE A 118 0.74 12.01 3.57
CA ILE A 118 1.84 11.04 3.71
C ILE A 118 2.97 11.37 2.74
N ASP A 119 2.67 11.68 1.50
CA ASP A 119 3.65 12.06 0.46
C ASP A 119 4.82 11.08 0.34
N THR A 120 4.53 9.87 -0.11
CA THR A 120 5.50 8.78 -0.37
C THR A 120 5.13 8.12 -1.70
N TYR A 121 5.85 7.11 -2.15
CA TYR A 121 5.35 6.25 -3.22
C TYR A 121 4.07 5.53 -2.80
N LEU A 122 3.16 5.36 -3.75
CA LEU A 122 1.95 4.55 -3.62
C LEU A 122 2.07 3.31 -4.51
N ALA A 123 1.74 2.15 -3.96
CA ALA A 123 1.54 0.93 -4.70
C ALA A 123 0.07 0.51 -4.61
N ILE A 124 -0.50 0.09 -5.74
CA ILE A 124 -1.88 -0.39 -5.80
C ILE A 124 -1.89 -1.89 -6.08
N SER A 125 -2.46 -2.62 -5.14
CA SER A 125 -2.76 -4.05 -5.31
C SER A 125 -3.90 -4.23 -6.31
N LEU A 126 -3.58 -4.28 -7.61
CA LEU A 126 -4.56 -4.43 -8.68
C LEU A 126 -4.95 -5.90 -8.88
N HIS A 127 -3.98 -6.78 -9.10
CA HIS A 127 -4.04 -8.23 -9.21
C HIS A 127 -5.01 -8.81 -10.26
N SER A 128 -5.85 -7.99 -10.85
CA SER A 128 -6.60 -8.28 -12.08
C SER A 128 -6.95 -6.97 -12.79
N SER A 129 -6.92 -7.00 -14.10
CA SER A 129 -7.28 -5.87 -14.98
C SER A 129 -8.75 -5.90 -15.41
N ILE A 130 -9.50 -6.93 -15.03
CA ILE A 130 -10.91 -7.13 -15.36
C ILE A 130 -11.73 -7.14 -14.08
N ASN A 131 -12.75 -6.27 -13.96
CA ASN A 131 -13.54 -6.09 -12.75
C ASN A 131 -14.16 -7.40 -12.25
N SER A 132 -14.76 -8.21 -13.13
CA SER A 132 -15.40 -9.47 -12.74
C SER A 132 -14.42 -10.49 -12.13
N GLN A 133 -13.18 -10.51 -12.60
CA GLN A 133 -12.13 -11.35 -12.03
C GLN A 133 -11.58 -10.72 -10.73
N ARG A 134 -11.40 -9.40 -10.71
CA ARG A 134 -10.98 -8.70 -9.49
C ARG A 134 -12.00 -8.84 -8.36
N ASP A 135 -13.30 -8.89 -8.68
CA ASP A 135 -14.37 -9.14 -7.69
C ASP A 135 -14.24 -10.48 -6.98
N LYS A 136 -13.69 -11.49 -7.67
CA LYS A 136 -13.43 -12.83 -7.11
C LYS A 136 -12.19 -12.81 -6.24
N LEU A 137 -11.08 -12.27 -6.77
CA LEU A 137 -9.79 -12.22 -6.07
C LEU A 137 -9.81 -11.25 -4.88
N MET A 138 -10.48 -10.13 -5.03
CA MET A 138 -10.53 -9.03 -4.07
C MET A 138 -11.97 -8.51 -3.93
N PRO A 139 -12.79 -9.06 -3.04
CA PRO A 139 -14.22 -8.71 -2.92
C PRO A 139 -14.49 -7.22 -2.67
N ILE A 140 -13.50 -6.47 -2.20
CA ILE A 140 -13.58 -5.01 -2.03
C ILE A 140 -13.80 -4.27 -3.36
N ASN A 141 -13.43 -4.88 -4.50
CA ASN A 141 -13.65 -4.30 -5.83
C ASN A 141 -15.14 -4.09 -6.14
N LYS A 142 -16.03 -4.90 -5.60
CA LYS A 142 -17.48 -4.69 -5.73
C LYS A 142 -17.93 -3.33 -5.19
N LYS A 143 -17.19 -2.79 -4.21
CA LYS A 143 -17.45 -1.47 -3.63
C LYS A 143 -16.60 -0.36 -4.31
N PHE A 144 -15.38 -0.67 -4.67
CA PHE A 144 -14.42 0.27 -5.27
C PHE A 144 -13.81 -0.39 -6.51
N SER A 145 -14.52 -0.27 -7.65
CA SER A 145 -14.11 -0.87 -8.91
C SER A 145 -12.86 -0.22 -9.49
N ILE A 146 -12.24 -0.88 -10.45
CA ILE A 146 -11.11 -0.32 -11.21
C ILE A 146 -11.47 1.06 -11.80
N ASP A 147 -12.70 1.20 -12.30
CA ASP A 147 -13.15 2.45 -12.90
C ASP A 147 -13.27 3.60 -11.91
N SER A 148 -13.65 3.30 -10.64
CA SER A 148 -13.67 4.29 -9.57
C SER A 148 -12.27 4.60 -9.02
N LEU A 149 -11.33 3.67 -9.14
CA LEU A 149 -9.96 3.82 -8.67
C LEU A 149 -9.13 4.74 -9.58
N ILE A 150 -9.24 4.60 -10.90
CA ILE A 150 -8.43 5.36 -11.86
C ILE A 150 -8.47 6.88 -11.64
N PRO A 151 -9.63 7.54 -11.45
CA PRO A 151 -9.68 8.97 -11.14
C PRO A 151 -8.91 9.35 -9.87
N GLU A 152 -8.99 8.52 -8.83
CA GLU A 152 -8.30 8.78 -7.56
C GLU A 152 -6.77 8.68 -7.70
N LEU A 153 -6.28 7.75 -8.52
CA LEU A 153 -4.86 7.64 -8.84
C LEU A 153 -4.33 8.86 -9.59
N LYS A 154 -5.13 9.43 -10.49
CA LYS A 154 -4.77 10.68 -11.18
C LYS A 154 -4.64 11.83 -10.19
N LYS A 155 -5.60 12.00 -9.26
CA LYS A 155 -5.53 13.01 -8.20
C LYS A 155 -4.29 12.83 -7.33
N TYR A 156 -3.97 11.58 -6.95
CA TYR A 156 -2.75 11.29 -6.20
C TYR A 156 -1.51 11.79 -6.94
N TYR A 157 -1.39 11.50 -8.22
CA TYR A 157 -0.27 11.96 -9.04
C TYR A 157 -0.23 13.50 -9.17
N GLU A 158 -1.39 14.15 -9.32
CA GLU A 158 -1.48 15.61 -9.38
C GLU A 158 -0.96 16.27 -8.10
N ILE A 159 -1.17 15.64 -6.95
CA ILE A 159 -0.70 16.11 -5.64
C ILE A 159 0.79 15.86 -5.46
N THR A 160 1.24 14.62 -5.66
CA THR A 160 2.58 14.17 -5.25
C THR A 160 3.64 14.30 -6.34
N LYS A 161 3.23 14.26 -7.61
CA LYS A 161 4.10 14.12 -8.80
C LYS A 161 4.99 12.86 -8.75
N LEU A 162 4.59 11.86 -7.96
CA LEU A 162 5.27 10.57 -7.86
C LEU A 162 4.55 9.53 -8.72
N PRO A 163 5.27 8.69 -9.44
CA PRO A 163 4.67 7.57 -10.16
C PRO A 163 4.02 6.58 -9.19
N ILE A 164 3.00 5.88 -9.69
CA ILE A 164 2.24 4.90 -8.92
C ILE A 164 2.67 3.51 -9.36
N PHE A 165 3.01 2.66 -8.41
CA PHE A 165 3.30 1.25 -8.68
C PHE A 165 2.01 0.45 -8.77
N ILE A 166 1.90 -0.41 -9.78
CA ILE A 166 0.80 -1.36 -9.92
C ILE A 166 1.33 -2.75 -9.62
N GLU A 167 0.80 -3.35 -8.56
CA GLU A 167 1.12 -4.72 -8.17
C GLU A 167 0.14 -5.69 -8.83
N TYR A 168 0.67 -6.69 -9.52
CA TYR A 168 -0.12 -7.68 -10.24
C TYR A 168 0.44 -9.07 -9.98
N ILE A 169 -0.28 -9.88 -9.20
CA ILE A 169 0.07 -11.28 -8.99
C ILE A 169 -0.36 -12.04 -10.24
N ALA A 170 0.59 -12.70 -10.90
CA ALA A 170 0.32 -13.55 -12.05
C ALA A 170 -0.27 -14.90 -11.56
N LEU A 171 -1.53 -15.11 -11.83
CA LEU A 171 -2.28 -16.33 -11.55
C LEU A 171 -2.78 -16.92 -12.87
N GLU A 172 -3.03 -18.22 -12.92
CA GLU A 172 -3.50 -18.91 -14.13
C GLU A 172 -4.75 -18.22 -14.75
N ASP A 173 -5.67 -17.78 -13.90
CA ASP A 173 -6.94 -17.16 -14.30
C ASP A 173 -6.82 -15.69 -14.77
N ASN A 174 -5.66 -15.05 -14.65
CA ASN A 174 -5.49 -13.63 -14.99
C ASN A 174 -4.35 -13.33 -15.97
N LEU A 175 -3.85 -14.34 -16.67
CA LEU A 175 -2.73 -14.26 -17.62
C LEU A 175 -3.15 -14.29 -19.09
N SER A 176 -4.45 -14.25 -19.41
CA SER A 176 -4.91 -14.28 -20.80
C SER A 176 -4.52 -12.98 -21.54
N GLU A 177 -4.53 -13.07 -22.88
CA GLU A 177 -4.30 -11.89 -23.74
C GLU A 177 -5.31 -10.77 -23.49
N GLU A 178 -6.54 -11.12 -23.11
CA GLU A 178 -7.58 -10.16 -22.71
C GLU A 178 -7.15 -9.37 -21.48
N HIS A 179 -6.64 -10.06 -20.44
CA HIS A 179 -6.12 -9.43 -19.23
C HIS A 179 -4.92 -8.52 -19.54
N ALA A 180 -4.02 -8.96 -20.40
CA ALA A 180 -2.87 -8.17 -20.81
C ALA A 180 -3.29 -6.87 -21.53
N LYS A 181 -4.21 -6.96 -22.48
CA LYS A 181 -4.77 -5.78 -23.18
C LYS A 181 -5.49 -4.83 -22.23
N ALA A 182 -6.28 -5.36 -21.29
CA ALA A 182 -6.97 -4.57 -20.29
C ALA A 182 -5.97 -3.89 -19.34
N LEU A 183 -4.90 -4.58 -18.90
CA LEU A 183 -3.85 -4.01 -18.07
C LEU A 183 -3.15 -2.85 -18.80
N VAL A 184 -2.78 -3.02 -20.06
CA VAL A 184 -2.19 -1.94 -20.88
C VAL A 184 -3.13 -0.74 -20.96
N SER A 185 -4.45 -0.98 -21.11
CA SER A 185 -5.43 0.11 -21.12
C SER A 185 -5.50 0.87 -19.79
N ILE A 186 -5.36 0.18 -18.65
CA ILE A 186 -5.28 0.80 -17.33
C ILE A 186 -4.00 1.60 -17.19
N MET A 187 -2.84 1.00 -17.54
CA MET A 187 -1.52 1.65 -17.43
C MET A 187 -1.42 2.94 -18.24
N LYS A 188 -2.08 3.00 -19.41
CA LYS A 188 -2.17 4.24 -20.21
C LYS A 188 -2.96 5.36 -19.53
N LYS A 189 -3.82 5.04 -18.57
CA LYS A 189 -4.68 6.01 -17.84
C LYS A 189 -4.08 6.43 -16.51
N VAL A 190 -3.17 5.65 -15.97
CA VAL A 190 -2.55 5.87 -14.66
C VAL A 190 -1.11 6.34 -14.85
N PRO A 191 -0.69 7.44 -14.22
CA PRO A 191 0.69 7.89 -14.23
C PRO A 191 1.58 6.94 -13.41
N SER A 192 2.33 6.08 -14.08
CA SER A 192 3.13 5.01 -13.48
C SER A 192 4.55 4.99 -14.06
#